data_84557eb069847404f0abe1b70039bd75
#
_entry.id   84557eb069847404f0abe1b70039bd75
#
_cell.length_a   1.000
_cell.length_b   1.000
_cell.length_c   1.000
_cell.angle_alpha   90.00
_cell.angle_beta   90.00
_cell.angle_gamma   90.00
#
_symmetry.space_group_name_H-M   'P 1'
#
loop_
_entity.id
_entity.type
_entity.pdbx_description
1 polymer ?
#
loop_
_entity_poly.entity_id
_entity_poly.type
_entity_poly.pdbx_seq_one_letter_code
_entity_poly.pdbx_strand_id
1 'polypeptide(L)'
;MRIVVIGGTGHIGTFLVPQLVALGHEVTVLSRGRRKPYQSPGSWTRVDMVEVDRQAEDERGSFGELVAGLGADVVIDLICFTEDSAGQLAEALEGRVQHLMHCGSIWVHGPSASVPTREDAPRRPLGEYGTGKAAIERHLLGRARRGGVPATVIHPGHLTGPGWVPINPAGNLDLAVLQDLVDGRRVTLPNLGMETLQHVHAADVAGVFLEVLAHRSVTVGESFHAVGAGAMTLRGYAESVARWFGRDADLAFLPWDDWSQTVSEEDARITWDHLSHSAHCSMDKAARLLGFRLRYSPLAATAEAVAALIESGRLPGPDLEPS
;
A
#
# COMPACT_ATOMS: atom_id res chain seq x y z
N MET A 1 6.88 -23.47 5.89
CA MET A 1 5.49 -23.45 5.36
C MET A 1 5.56 -23.19 3.86
N ARG A 2 4.59 -23.71 3.13
CA ARG A 2 4.38 -23.36 1.71
C ARG A 2 3.48 -22.11 1.65
N ILE A 3 3.97 -21.05 1.04
CA ILE A 3 3.27 -19.76 0.98
C ILE A 3 3.07 -19.35 -0.47
N VAL A 4 1.84 -19.08 -0.85
CA VAL A 4 1.49 -18.50 -2.15
C VAL A 4 1.31 -17.00 -1.98
N VAL A 5 2.01 -16.18 -2.80
CA VAL A 5 1.89 -14.73 -2.82
C VAL A 5 1.32 -14.28 -4.16
N ILE A 6 0.07 -13.86 -4.18
CA ILE A 6 -0.62 -13.35 -5.36
C ILE A 6 -0.23 -11.88 -5.54
N GLY A 7 0.36 -11.53 -6.69
CA GLY A 7 0.88 -10.19 -6.95
C GLY A 7 2.25 -9.90 -6.32
N GLY A 8 3.02 -10.95 -5.98
CA GLY A 8 4.29 -10.83 -5.27
C GLY A 8 5.39 -10.04 -5.99
N THR A 9 5.27 -9.78 -7.30
CA THR A 9 6.21 -8.90 -8.05
C THR A 9 5.85 -7.42 -7.98
N GLY A 10 4.79 -7.06 -7.22
CA GLY A 10 4.41 -5.67 -6.96
C GLY A 10 5.26 -5.01 -5.87
N HIS A 11 4.92 -3.77 -5.51
CA HIS A 11 5.72 -2.96 -4.58
C HIS A 11 5.85 -3.59 -3.19
N ILE A 12 4.76 -4.02 -2.55
CA ILE A 12 4.81 -4.73 -1.26
C ILE A 12 5.54 -6.06 -1.41
N GLY A 13 5.18 -6.84 -2.44
CA GLY A 13 5.73 -8.17 -2.65
C GLY A 13 7.25 -8.18 -2.86
N THR A 14 7.80 -7.15 -3.50
CA THR A 14 9.25 -7.00 -3.72
C THR A 14 10.05 -6.93 -2.40
N PHE A 15 9.42 -6.44 -1.31
CA PHE A 15 10.01 -6.44 0.04
C PHE A 15 9.59 -7.65 0.88
N LEU A 16 8.39 -8.18 0.67
CA LEU A 16 7.84 -9.29 1.45
C LEU A 16 8.45 -10.63 1.06
N VAL A 17 8.48 -10.94 -0.23
CA VAL A 17 8.90 -12.26 -0.74
C VAL A 17 10.34 -12.62 -0.31
N PRO A 18 11.35 -11.72 -0.43
CA PRO A 18 12.69 -12.01 0.06
C PRO A 18 12.75 -12.33 1.55
N GLN A 19 11.93 -11.68 2.37
CA GLN A 19 11.90 -11.92 3.81
C GLN A 19 11.25 -13.28 4.14
N LEU A 20 10.17 -13.67 3.44
CA LEU A 20 9.60 -15.01 3.57
C LEU A 20 10.60 -16.11 3.22
N VAL A 21 11.36 -15.93 2.12
CA VAL A 21 12.42 -16.84 1.72
C VAL A 21 13.55 -16.90 2.76
N ALA A 22 13.94 -15.75 3.34
CA ALA A 22 14.97 -15.69 4.38
C ALA A 22 14.55 -16.40 5.68
N LEU A 23 13.24 -16.40 5.98
CA LEU A 23 12.66 -17.13 7.11
C LEU A 23 12.50 -18.64 6.83
N GLY A 24 12.94 -19.13 5.67
CA GLY A 24 12.94 -20.57 5.33
C GLY A 24 11.59 -21.07 4.83
N HIS A 25 10.72 -20.21 4.33
CA HIS A 25 9.48 -20.62 3.69
C HIS A 25 9.70 -21.01 2.22
N GLU A 26 8.91 -21.96 1.74
CA GLU A 26 8.78 -22.29 0.32
C GLU A 26 7.77 -21.31 -0.28
N VAL A 27 8.22 -20.46 -1.20
CA VAL A 27 7.40 -19.35 -1.71
C VAL A 27 7.10 -19.53 -3.18
N THR A 28 5.81 -19.55 -3.51
CA THR A 28 5.31 -19.47 -4.89
C THR A 28 4.69 -18.12 -5.13
N VAL A 29 5.09 -17.43 -6.20
CA VAL A 29 4.55 -16.12 -6.58
C VAL A 29 3.71 -16.22 -7.83
N LEU A 30 2.46 -15.77 -7.74
CA LEU A 30 1.57 -15.63 -8.90
C LEU A 30 1.62 -14.21 -9.43
N SER A 31 1.91 -14.06 -10.71
CA SER A 31 1.94 -12.75 -11.39
C SER A 31 1.77 -12.90 -12.90
N ARG A 32 1.49 -11.79 -13.59
CA ARG A 32 1.41 -11.74 -15.06
C ARG A 32 2.77 -11.71 -15.77
N GLY A 33 3.88 -11.88 -15.05
CA GLY A 33 5.22 -11.83 -15.61
C GLY A 33 5.70 -10.46 -16.15
N ARG A 34 4.85 -9.41 -16.09
CA ARG A 34 5.12 -8.09 -16.70
C ARG A 34 6.06 -7.20 -15.89
N ARG A 35 6.16 -7.42 -14.59
CA ARG A 35 7.03 -6.66 -13.68
C ARG A 35 8.09 -7.58 -13.09
N LYS A 36 9.34 -7.11 -13.06
CA LYS A 36 10.43 -7.77 -12.36
C LYS A 36 10.54 -7.18 -10.96
N PRO A 37 10.78 -8.02 -9.94
CA PRO A 37 11.13 -7.52 -8.61
C PRO A 37 12.47 -6.78 -8.67
N TYR A 38 12.61 -5.74 -7.85
CA TYR A 38 13.76 -4.82 -7.88
C TYR A 38 14.55 -4.78 -6.57
N GLN A 39 14.19 -5.64 -5.60
CA GLN A 39 14.95 -5.79 -4.35
C GLN A 39 15.45 -7.24 -4.20
N SER A 40 16.63 -7.38 -3.58
CA SER A 40 17.22 -8.68 -3.17
C SER A 40 17.21 -9.75 -4.26
N PRO A 41 17.80 -9.51 -5.44
CA PRO A 41 17.70 -10.42 -6.61
C PRO A 41 18.09 -11.86 -6.31
N GLY A 42 19.06 -12.10 -5.41
CA GLY A 42 19.48 -13.43 -5.00
C GLY A 42 18.40 -14.27 -4.29
N SER A 43 17.46 -13.64 -3.61
CA SER A 43 16.34 -14.34 -2.95
C SER A 43 15.35 -14.91 -3.95
N TRP A 44 15.15 -14.23 -5.08
CA TRP A 44 14.21 -14.62 -6.11
C TRP A 44 14.60 -15.89 -6.91
N THR A 45 15.85 -16.31 -6.83
CA THR A 45 16.30 -17.59 -7.41
C THR A 45 15.72 -18.81 -6.70
N ARG A 46 15.14 -18.63 -5.51
CA ARG A 46 14.52 -19.69 -4.68
C ARG A 46 12.99 -19.57 -4.64
N VAL A 47 12.41 -18.78 -5.53
CA VAL A 47 10.97 -18.54 -5.61
C VAL A 47 10.40 -19.24 -6.83
N ASP A 48 9.37 -20.03 -6.65
CA ASP A 48 8.62 -20.60 -7.76
C ASP A 48 7.70 -19.53 -8.37
N MET A 49 7.90 -19.24 -9.65
CA MET A 49 7.13 -18.22 -10.37
C MET A 49 6.06 -18.89 -11.23
N VAL A 50 4.81 -18.55 -10.99
CA VAL A 50 3.66 -18.99 -11.79
C VAL A 50 3.09 -17.80 -12.53
N GLU A 51 3.14 -17.86 -13.87
CA GLU A 51 2.54 -16.83 -14.70
C GLU A 51 1.04 -17.08 -14.85
N VAL A 52 0.23 -16.11 -14.40
CA VAL A 52 -1.22 -16.18 -14.45
C VAL A 52 -1.84 -14.78 -14.52
N ASP A 53 -2.84 -14.62 -15.35
CA ASP A 53 -3.70 -13.42 -15.34
C ASP A 53 -4.92 -13.68 -14.46
N ARG A 54 -4.89 -13.11 -13.23
CA ARG A 54 -5.98 -13.27 -12.27
C ARG A 54 -7.33 -12.88 -12.85
N GLN A 55 -7.42 -11.76 -13.56
CA GLN A 55 -8.68 -11.27 -14.08
C GLN A 55 -9.29 -12.29 -15.06
N ALA A 56 -8.48 -12.81 -15.97
CA ALA A 56 -8.93 -13.81 -16.92
C ALA A 56 -9.38 -15.12 -16.26
N GLU A 57 -8.71 -15.54 -15.19
CA GLU A 57 -9.08 -16.72 -14.43
C GLU A 57 -10.32 -16.50 -13.53
N ASP A 58 -10.48 -15.30 -12.94
CA ASP A 58 -11.67 -14.92 -12.18
C ASP A 58 -12.93 -14.92 -13.09
N GLU A 59 -12.81 -14.38 -14.32
CA GLU A 59 -13.89 -14.39 -15.32
C GLU A 59 -14.32 -15.81 -15.73
N ARG A 60 -13.40 -16.78 -15.65
CA ARG A 60 -13.68 -18.20 -15.90
C ARG A 60 -14.16 -18.94 -14.65
N GLY A 61 -14.08 -18.33 -13.47
CA GLY A 61 -14.34 -18.98 -12.19
C GLY A 61 -13.30 -20.02 -11.79
N SER A 62 -12.09 -19.97 -12.35
CA SER A 62 -11.03 -20.99 -12.18
C SER A 62 -9.91 -20.55 -11.23
N PHE A 63 -9.77 -19.25 -10.94
CA PHE A 63 -8.64 -18.74 -10.16
C PHE A 63 -8.52 -19.35 -8.76
N GLY A 64 -9.64 -19.48 -8.04
CA GLY A 64 -9.67 -20.06 -6.70
C GLY A 64 -9.12 -21.48 -6.66
N GLU A 65 -9.60 -22.36 -7.56
CA GLU A 65 -9.15 -23.76 -7.63
C GLU A 65 -7.70 -23.87 -8.14
N LEU A 66 -7.27 -22.98 -9.04
CA LEU A 66 -5.86 -22.91 -9.44
C LEU A 66 -4.97 -22.64 -8.23
N VAL A 67 -5.30 -21.65 -7.38
CA VAL A 67 -4.54 -21.33 -6.17
C VAL A 67 -4.61 -22.47 -5.16
N ALA A 68 -5.78 -23.04 -4.93
CA ALA A 68 -5.97 -24.18 -4.02
C ALA A 68 -5.16 -25.41 -4.46
N GLY A 69 -5.03 -25.65 -5.78
CA GLY A 69 -4.23 -26.73 -6.35
C GLY A 69 -2.74 -26.64 -6.07
N LEU A 70 -2.21 -25.46 -5.71
CA LEU A 70 -0.80 -25.30 -5.29
C LEU A 70 -0.52 -25.85 -3.89
N GLY A 71 -1.54 -26.18 -3.12
CA GLY A 71 -1.41 -26.84 -1.82
C GLY A 71 -0.68 -26.00 -0.78
N ALA A 72 -0.91 -24.67 -0.76
CA ALA A 72 -0.29 -23.76 0.17
C ALA A 72 -0.81 -23.94 1.60
N ASP A 73 0.06 -23.70 2.60
CA ASP A 73 -0.34 -23.54 4.00
C ASP A 73 -0.94 -22.16 4.23
N VAL A 74 -0.40 -21.14 3.54
CA VAL A 74 -0.79 -19.72 3.66
C VAL A 74 -0.90 -19.10 2.27
N VAL A 75 -1.93 -18.27 2.07
CA VAL A 75 -2.09 -17.46 0.85
C VAL A 75 -2.08 -15.98 1.24
N ILE A 76 -1.24 -15.19 0.55
CA ILE A 76 -1.17 -13.74 0.70
C ILE A 76 -1.63 -13.10 -0.61
N ASP A 77 -2.76 -12.42 -0.55
CA ASP A 77 -3.37 -11.77 -1.71
C ASP A 77 -3.16 -10.26 -1.70
N LEU A 78 -2.25 -9.78 -2.56
CA LEU A 78 -1.86 -8.37 -2.64
C LEU A 78 -2.65 -7.58 -3.71
N ILE A 79 -3.42 -8.23 -4.57
CA ILE A 79 -4.01 -7.60 -5.77
C ILE A 79 -5.49 -7.93 -6.03
N CYS A 80 -6.30 -8.16 -5.00
CA CYS A 80 -7.74 -8.33 -5.14
C CYS A 80 -8.48 -6.99 -5.01
N PHE A 81 -9.44 -6.71 -5.91
CA PHE A 81 -10.14 -5.43 -5.98
C PHE A 81 -11.67 -5.56 -5.97
N THR A 82 -12.22 -6.77 -6.10
CA THR A 82 -13.67 -7.01 -6.10
C THR A 82 -14.07 -8.06 -5.06
N GLU A 83 -15.28 -7.93 -4.51
CA GLU A 83 -15.83 -8.88 -3.55
C GLU A 83 -15.98 -10.27 -4.16
N ASP A 84 -16.42 -10.36 -5.42
CA ASP A 84 -16.60 -11.64 -6.12
C ASP A 84 -15.30 -12.40 -6.27
N SER A 85 -14.22 -11.72 -6.68
CA SER A 85 -12.88 -12.31 -6.80
C SER A 85 -12.34 -12.80 -5.46
N ALA A 86 -12.56 -12.03 -4.38
CA ALA A 86 -12.20 -12.44 -3.02
C ALA A 86 -13.04 -13.63 -2.53
N GLY A 87 -14.32 -13.65 -2.88
CA GLY A 87 -15.27 -14.70 -2.56
C GLY A 87 -14.88 -16.03 -3.21
N GLN A 88 -14.63 -16.06 -4.52
CA GLN A 88 -14.17 -17.25 -5.24
C GLN A 88 -12.88 -17.83 -4.63
N LEU A 89 -11.90 -16.97 -4.33
CA LEU A 89 -10.66 -17.41 -3.70
C LEU A 89 -10.91 -17.98 -2.30
N ALA A 90 -11.69 -17.28 -1.48
CA ALA A 90 -11.98 -17.69 -0.11
C ALA A 90 -12.75 -19.03 -0.06
N GLU A 91 -13.69 -19.26 -0.98
CA GLU A 91 -14.44 -20.53 -1.10
C GLU A 91 -13.54 -21.70 -1.47
N ALA A 92 -12.69 -21.51 -2.46
CA ALA A 92 -11.76 -22.54 -2.89
C ALA A 92 -10.73 -22.90 -1.83
N LEU A 93 -10.36 -21.96 -0.94
CA LEU A 93 -9.36 -22.15 0.11
C LEU A 93 -9.95 -22.65 1.45
N GLU A 94 -11.27 -22.67 1.61
CA GLU A 94 -11.90 -23.08 2.86
C GLU A 94 -11.56 -24.53 3.21
N GLY A 95 -11.04 -24.73 4.43
CA GLY A 95 -10.56 -26.03 4.90
C GLY A 95 -9.24 -26.52 4.29
N ARG A 96 -8.65 -25.77 3.36
CA ARG A 96 -7.40 -26.16 2.65
C ARG A 96 -6.19 -25.35 3.10
N VAL A 97 -6.38 -24.14 3.68
CA VAL A 97 -5.29 -23.28 4.13
C VAL A 97 -5.40 -22.97 5.62
N GLN A 98 -4.26 -22.68 6.22
CA GLN A 98 -4.20 -22.25 7.62
C GLN A 98 -4.48 -20.74 7.76
N HIS A 99 -4.19 -19.93 6.72
CA HIS A 99 -4.38 -18.48 6.76
C HIS A 99 -4.47 -17.88 5.35
N LEU A 100 -5.46 -17.02 5.17
CA LEU A 100 -5.58 -16.11 4.02
C LEU A 100 -5.33 -14.69 4.50
N MET A 101 -4.29 -14.02 3.99
CA MET A 101 -4.01 -12.62 4.30
C MET A 101 -4.30 -11.75 3.09
N HIS A 102 -5.11 -10.72 3.27
CA HIS A 102 -5.53 -9.83 2.18
C HIS A 102 -5.00 -8.42 2.36
N CYS A 103 -4.50 -7.82 1.27
CA CYS A 103 -4.11 -6.43 1.21
C CYS A 103 -5.34 -5.54 0.95
N GLY A 104 -5.84 -4.91 2.00
CA GLY A 104 -6.92 -3.92 1.97
C GLY A 104 -6.43 -2.51 1.57
N SER A 105 -7.01 -1.49 2.20
CA SER A 105 -6.61 -0.07 2.09
C SER A 105 -7.23 0.73 3.22
N ILE A 106 -6.56 1.77 3.71
CA ILE A 106 -7.17 2.73 4.66
C ILE A 106 -8.36 3.50 4.07
N TRP A 107 -8.53 3.50 2.76
CA TRP A 107 -9.67 4.15 2.08
C TRP A 107 -11.04 3.50 2.39
N VAL A 108 -11.06 2.35 3.05
CA VAL A 108 -12.29 1.76 3.59
C VAL A 108 -12.97 2.66 4.62
N HIS A 109 -12.23 3.56 5.27
CA HIS A 109 -12.78 4.49 6.26
C HIS A 109 -13.46 5.71 5.63
N GLY A 110 -13.10 6.07 4.37
CA GLY A 110 -13.54 7.32 3.73
C GLY A 110 -12.92 8.55 4.39
N PRO A 111 -13.61 9.71 4.39
CA PRO A 111 -13.09 10.94 4.98
C PRO A 111 -12.80 10.79 6.46
N SER A 112 -11.66 11.32 6.90
CA SER A 112 -11.23 11.25 8.31
C SER A 112 -12.11 12.15 9.19
N ALA A 113 -13.05 11.56 9.92
CA ALA A 113 -13.91 12.29 10.85
C ALA A 113 -13.32 12.43 12.26
N SER A 114 -12.38 11.54 12.61
CA SER A 114 -11.62 11.55 13.87
C SER A 114 -10.20 11.06 13.61
N VAL A 115 -9.21 11.76 14.11
CA VAL A 115 -7.80 11.44 13.88
C VAL A 115 -7.07 11.24 15.22
N PRO A 116 -6.21 10.22 15.31
CA PRO A 116 -5.98 9.18 14.29
C PRO A 116 -7.19 8.22 14.19
N THR A 117 -7.55 7.84 12.95
CA THR A 117 -8.61 6.85 12.68
C THR A 117 -8.12 5.46 13.09
N ARG A 118 -8.94 4.71 13.83
CA ARG A 118 -8.63 3.36 14.33
C ARG A 118 -9.32 2.29 13.49
N GLU A 119 -8.87 1.03 13.62
CA GLU A 119 -9.43 -0.10 12.87
C GLU A 119 -10.89 -0.39 13.21
N ASP A 120 -11.37 0.01 14.38
CA ASP A 120 -12.77 -0.13 14.81
C ASP A 120 -13.68 1.04 14.34
N ALA A 121 -13.12 2.06 13.70
CA ALA A 121 -13.89 3.17 13.13
C ALA A 121 -14.86 2.70 12.03
N PRO A 122 -16.01 3.37 11.88
CA PRO A 122 -16.99 3.03 10.86
C PRO A 122 -16.39 3.04 9.45
N ARG A 123 -16.84 2.11 8.59
CA ARG A 123 -16.51 2.08 7.17
C ARG A 123 -17.47 3.00 6.42
N ARG A 124 -16.93 4.06 5.81
CA ARG A 124 -17.67 5.05 5.00
C ARG A 124 -16.90 5.34 3.70
N PRO A 125 -16.58 4.30 2.91
CA PRO A 125 -15.69 4.44 1.77
C PRO A 125 -16.24 5.42 0.74
N LEU A 126 -15.31 6.09 0.04
CA LEU A 126 -15.59 6.89 -1.15
C LEU A 126 -15.10 6.15 -2.40
N GLY A 127 -15.80 6.39 -3.52
CA GLY A 127 -15.43 5.84 -4.82
C GLY A 127 -15.49 4.32 -4.92
N GLU A 128 -15.26 3.80 -6.10
CA GLU A 128 -15.34 2.36 -6.37
C GLU A 128 -14.25 1.58 -5.64
N TYR A 129 -13.02 2.10 -5.62
CA TYR A 129 -11.88 1.44 -4.99
C TYR A 129 -12.09 1.23 -3.49
N GLY A 130 -12.43 2.29 -2.75
CA GLY A 130 -12.67 2.21 -1.31
C GLY A 130 -13.86 1.30 -0.98
N THR A 131 -14.95 1.41 -1.75
CA THR A 131 -16.15 0.57 -1.62
C THR A 131 -15.84 -0.90 -1.87
N GLY A 132 -15.11 -1.23 -2.93
CA GLY A 132 -14.67 -2.60 -3.24
C GLY A 132 -13.81 -3.17 -2.12
N LYS A 133 -12.82 -2.43 -1.61
CA LYS A 133 -11.98 -2.87 -0.50
C LYS A 133 -12.76 -3.08 0.80
N ALA A 134 -13.74 -2.23 1.09
CA ALA A 134 -14.60 -2.41 2.27
C ALA A 134 -15.53 -3.63 2.13
N ALA A 135 -16.03 -3.93 0.94
CA ALA A 135 -16.82 -5.12 0.67
C ALA A 135 -15.99 -6.40 0.87
N ILE A 136 -14.75 -6.43 0.33
CA ILE A 136 -13.81 -7.55 0.53
C ILE A 136 -13.51 -7.76 2.02
N GLU A 137 -13.17 -6.69 2.76
CA GLU A 137 -12.92 -6.78 4.21
C GLU A 137 -14.12 -7.41 4.94
N ARG A 138 -15.32 -6.87 4.73
CA ARG A 138 -16.55 -7.37 5.34
C ARG A 138 -16.77 -8.85 5.03
N HIS A 139 -16.58 -9.24 3.77
CA HIS A 139 -16.76 -10.62 3.30
C HIS A 139 -15.77 -11.57 4.01
N LEU A 140 -14.46 -11.29 3.90
CA LEU A 140 -13.41 -12.16 4.43
C LEU A 140 -13.45 -12.27 5.95
N LEU A 141 -13.55 -11.16 6.67
CA LEU A 141 -13.61 -11.16 8.13
C LEU A 141 -14.93 -11.79 8.63
N GLY A 142 -16.03 -11.55 7.90
CA GLY A 142 -17.31 -12.20 8.20
C GLY A 142 -17.24 -13.72 8.08
N ARG A 143 -16.57 -14.25 7.05
CA ARG A 143 -16.35 -15.71 6.92
C ARG A 143 -15.45 -16.26 8.03
N ALA A 144 -14.32 -15.61 8.27
CA ALA A 144 -13.36 -16.04 9.30
C ALA A 144 -14.00 -16.13 10.69
N ARG A 145 -14.81 -15.13 11.07
CA ARG A 145 -15.50 -15.09 12.37
C ARG A 145 -16.61 -16.16 12.52
N ARG A 146 -17.11 -16.71 11.41
CA ARG A 146 -18.09 -17.80 11.40
C ARG A 146 -17.47 -19.20 11.25
N GLY A 147 -16.14 -19.30 11.33
CA GLY A 147 -15.41 -20.57 11.21
C GLY A 147 -15.14 -21.03 9.76
N GLY A 148 -15.32 -20.16 8.77
CA GLY A 148 -14.91 -20.40 7.39
C GLY A 148 -13.39 -20.19 7.20
N VAL A 149 -12.95 -19.77 5.99
CA VAL A 149 -11.52 -19.55 5.73
C VAL A 149 -10.91 -18.61 6.77
N PRO A 150 -9.81 -19.00 7.47
CA PRO A 150 -9.14 -18.13 8.44
C PRO A 150 -8.51 -16.94 7.72
N ALA A 151 -9.07 -15.75 7.85
CA ALA A 151 -8.62 -14.56 7.11
C ALA A 151 -8.23 -13.39 8.01
N THR A 152 -7.27 -12.59 7.57
CA THR A 152 -6.85 -11.29 8.13
C THR A 152 -6.73 -10.27 7.01
N VAL A 153 -7.13 -9.03 7.27
CA VAL A 153 -7.01 -7.92 6.31
C VAL A 153 -6.00 -6.90 6.82
N ILE A 154 -5.05 -6.52 5.99
CA ILE A 154 -4.06 -5.48 6.29
C ILE A 154 -4.37 -4.26 5.41
N HIS A 155 -4.52 -3.08 6.02
CA HIS A 155 -4.85 -1.83 5.35
C HIS A 155 -3.63 -0.92 5.25
N PRO A 156 -2.89 -0.92 4.13
CA PRO A 156 -1.80 0.03 3.90
C PRO A 156 -2.29 1.47 3.78
N GLY A 157 -1.42 2.42 4.18
CA GLY A 157 -1.47 3.82 3.79
C GLY A 157 -0.98 4.05 2.36
N HIS A 158 -0.58 5.29 2.06
CA HIS A 158 0.00 5.63 0.76
C HIS A 158 1.39 4.99 0.66
N LEU A 159 1.49 3.97 -0.19
CA LEU A 159 2.74 3.20 -0.37
C LEU A 159 3.83 4.07 -0.97
N THR A 160 5.03 3.98 -0.39
CA THR A 160 6.23 4.63 -0.91
C THR A 160 7.48 3.78 -0.65
N GLY A 161 8.62 4.22 -1.16
CA GLY A 161 9.92 3.55 -1.05
C GLY A 161 10.59 3.39 -2.40
N PRO A 162 11.84 2.93 -2.45
CA PRO A 162 12.61 2.76 -3.69
C PRO A 162 11.85 1.93 -4.73
N GLY A 163 11.88 2.37 -5.99
CA GLY A 163 11.22 1.70 -7.11
C GLY A 163 9.75 2.06 -7.32
N TRP A 164 9.19 2.96 -6.52
CA TRP A 164 7.81 3.45 -6.63
C TRP A 164 7.76 4.97 -6.65
N VAL A 165 6.88 5.56 -7.46
CA VAL A 165 6.65 7.01 -7.44
C VAL A 165 5.79 7.33 -6.23
N PRO A 166 6.25 8.16 -5.28
CA PRO A 166 5.42 8.56 -4.15
C PRO A 166 4.30 9.50 -4.61
N ILE A 167 3.18 9.51 -3.91
CA ILE A 167 2.22 10.61 -4.03
C ILE A 167 2.95 11.89 -3.66
N ASN A 168 2.96 12.87 -4.56
CA ASN A 168 3.69 14.11 -4.39
C ASN A 168 2.96 15.12 -3.46
N PRO A 169 3.58 16.24 -3.09
CA PRO A 169 2.95 17.25 -2.23
C PRO A 169 1.67 17.91 -2.78
N ALA A 170 1.38 17.78 -4.08
CA ALA A 170 0.10 18.23 -4.65
C ALA A 170 -0.98 17.13 -4.62
N GLY A 171 -0.68 15.94 -4.09
CA GLY A 171 -1.63 14.84 -3.94
C GLY A 171 -1.79 13.94 -5.16
N ASN A 172 -0.88 14.00 -6.14
CA ASN A 172 -0.90 13.19 -7.36
C ASN A 172 0.46 12.54 -7.65
N LEU A 173 0.68 12.06 -8.88
CA LEU A 173 1.88 11.33 -9.28
C LEU A 173 2.74 12.09 -10.31
N ASP A 174 2.41 13.34 -10.62
CA ASP A 174 3.18 14.16 -11.56
C ASP A 174 4.57 14.46 -10.98
N LEU A 175 5.61 13.94 -11.62
CA LEU A 175 7.00 14.18 -11.23
C LEU A 175 7.42 15.65 -11.37
N ALA A 176 6.72 16.46 -12.17
CA ALA A 176 7.01 17.89 -12.30
C ALA A 176 6.90 18.63 -10.97
N VAL A 177 5.95 18.23 -10.09
CA VAL A 177 5.81 18.81 -8.74
C VAL A 177 7.06 18.58 -7.89
N LEU A 178 7.63 17.38 -7.93
CA LEU A 178 8.89 17.09 -7.23
C LEU A 178 10.07 17.81 -7.89
N GLN A 179 10.11 17.86 -9.23
CA GLN A 179 11.15 18.57 -9.97
C GLN A 179 11.15 20.06 -9.66
N ASP A 180 9.99 20.69 -9.57
CA ASP A 180 9.89 22.10 -9.23
C ASP A 180 10.45 22.40 -7.83
N LEU A 181 10.20 21.52 -6.86
CA LEU A 181 10.78 21.64 -5.52
C LEU A 181 12.30 21.43 -5.53
N VAL A 182 12.82 20.47 -6.30
CA VAL A 182 14.27 20.24 -6.48
C VAL A 182 14.93 21.49 -7.07
N ASP A 183 14.31 22.11 -8.06
CA ASP A 183 14.87 23.29 -8.78
C ASP A 183 14.61 24.62 -8.04
N GLY A 184 13.78 24.62 -6.99
CA GLY A 184 13.38 25.82 -6.26
C GLY A 184 12.41 26.70 -7.05
N ARG A 185 11.65 26.09 -7.96
CA ARG A 185 10.54 26.76 -8.66
C ARG A 185 9.28 26.75 -7.80
N ARG A 186 8.36 27.67 -8.14
CA ARG A 186 7.08 27.79 -7.44
C ARG A 186 6.21 26.56 -7.67
N VAL A 187 5.69 25.98 -6.56
CA VAL A 187 4.68 24.94 -6.58
C VAL A 187 3.36 25.50 -6.05
N THR A 188 2.28 25.29 -6.81
CA THR A 188 0.94 25.69 -6.40
C THR A 188 0.20 24.49 -5.81
N LEU A 189 -0.26 24.63 -4.57
CA LEU A 189 -1.00 23.60 -3.86
C LEU A 189 -2.49 23.91 -3.80
N PRO A 190 -3.38 22.90 -3.78
CA PRO A 190 -4.81 23.10 -3.60
C PRO A 190 -5.14 23.60 -2.20
N ASN A 191 -6.20 24.38 -2.10
CA ASN A 191 -6.74 24.98 -0.88
C ASN A 191 -5.65 25.74 -0.09
N LEU A 192 -5.38 25.35 1.15
CA LEU A 192 -4.31 25.89 1.99
C LEU A 192 -3.16 24.88 2.19
N GLY A 193 -3.20 23.75 1.48
CA GLY A 193 -2.22 22.67 1.63
C GLY A 193 -2.25 21.98 3.01
N MET A 194 -3.40 22.02 3.69
CA MET A 194 -3.54 21.47 5.05
C MET A 194 -4.12 20.06 5.10
N GLU A 195 -4.62 19.56 3.97
CA GLU A 195 -5.04 18.17 3.83
C GLU A 195 -3.83 17.25 4.01
N THR A 196 -4.08 16.01 4.45
CA THR A 196 -3.01 15.11 4.87
C THR A 196 -2.86 13.89 3.96
N LEU A 197 -1.60 13.49 3.80
CA LEU A 197 -1.18 12.22 3.18
C LEU A 197 -0.43 11.40 4.23
N GLN A 198 -0.76 10.11 4.33
CA GLN A 198 -0.09 9.21 5.26
C GLN A 198 0.72 8.16 4.50
N HIS A 199 1.96 8.51 4.19
CA HIS A 199 2.89 7.62 3.51
C HIS A 199 3.41 6.54 4.45
N VAL A 200 3.63 5.36 3.88
CA VAL A 200 4.25 4.21 4.56
C VAL A 200 5.22 3.51 3.62
N HIS A 201 6.39 3.15 4.13
CA HIS A 201 7.36 2.38 3.36
C HIS A 201 6.84 0.96 3.08
N ALA A 202 6.96 0.49 1.83
CA ALA A 202 6.50 -0.85 1.46
C ALA A 202 7.16 -1.97 2.27
N ALA A 203 8.39 -1.77 2.75
CA ALA A 203 9.08 -2.69 3.65
C ALA A 203 8.43 -2.78 5.04
N ASP A 204 7.86 -1.68 5.55
CA ASP A 204 7.13 -1.70 6.82
C ASP A 204 5.77 -2.40 6.65
N VAL A 205 5.09 -2.19 5.51
CA VAL A 205 3.88 -2.95 5.19
C VAL A 205 4.19 -4.45 5.09
N ALA A 206 5.28 -4.83 4.42
CA ALA A 206 5.75 -6.22 4.38
C ALA A 206 6.02 -6.77 5.80
N GLY A 207 6.60 -5.96 6.68
CA GLY A 207 6.81 -6.30 8.08
C GLY A 207 5.50 -6.59 8.83
N VAL A 208 4.44 -5.80 8.62
CA VAL A 208 3.11 -6.09 9.21
C VAL A 208 2.57 -7.43 8.72
N PHE A 209 2.72 -7.77 7.43
CA PHE A 209 2.33 -9.09 6.92
C PHE A 209 3.09 -10.23 7.62
N LEU A 210 4.39 -10.07 7.87
CA LEU A 210 5.18 -11.08 8.59
C LEU A 210 4.73 -11.24 10.05
N GLU A 211 4.46 -10.14 10.74
CA GLU A 211 3.94 -10.21 12.12
C GLU A 211 2.54 -10.83 12.18
N VAL A 212 1.66 -10.52 11.22
CA VAL A 212 0.35 -11.17 11.11
C VAL A 212 0.51 -12.68 10.91
N LEU A 213 1.45 -13.11 10.08
CA LEU A 213 1.78 -14.52 9.87
C LEU A 213 2.26 -15.20 11.17
N ALA A 214 3.13 -14.53 11.92
CA ALA A 214 3.69 -15.05 13.17
C ALA A 214 2.65 -15.11 14.32
N HIS A 215 1.67 -14.22 14.33
CA HIS A 215 0.69 -14.06 15.40
C HIS A 215 -0.72 -14.51 15.01
N ARG A 216 -0.85 -15.55 14.20
CA ARG A 216 -2.11 -16.04 13.62
C ARG A 216 -3.25 -16.17 14.64
N SER A 217 -2.97 -16.63 15.85
CA SER A 217 -4.01 -16.87 16.88
C SER A 217 -4.77 -15.62 17.33
N VAL A 218 -4.16 -14.42 17.16
CA VAL A 218 -4.78 -13.13 17.53
C VAL A 218 -5.12 -12.28 16.31
N THR A 219 -4.81 -12.74 15.09
CA THR A 219 -5.01 -11.95 13.87
C THR A 219 -6.14 -12.47 12.99
N VAL A 220 -6.51 -13.74 13.09
CA VAL A 220 -7.62 -14.31 12.32
C VAL A 220 -8.95 -13.64 12.71
N GLY A 221 -9.68 -13.17 11.72
CA GLY A 221 -10.93 -12.43 11.89
C GLY A 221 -10.76 -10.93 12.17
N GLU A 222 -9.51 -10.42 12.13
CA GLU A 222 -9.16 -9.04 12.45
C GLU A 222 -8.63 -8.28 11.24
N SER A 223 -8.71 -6.94 11.31
CA SER A 223 -7.98 -6.06 10.40
C SER A 223 -6.92 -5.25 11.14
N PHE A 224 -5.85 -4.89 10.43
CA PHE A 224 -4.74 -4.09 10.95
C PHE A 224 -4.39 -2.98 9.97
N HIS A 225 -4.13 -1.79 10.48
CA HIS A 225 -3.50 -0.74 9.68
C HIS A 225 -2.00 -1.03 9.51
N ALA A 226 -1.49 -0.67 8.34
CA ALA A 226 -0.07 -0.65 8.01
C ALA A 226 0.26 0.72 7.41
N VAL A 227 0.44 1.72 8.28
CA VAL A 227 0.57 3.15 7.93
C VAL A 227 1.81 3.77 8.57
N GLY A 228 2.25 4.93 8.10
CA GLY A 228 3.31 5.68 8.76
C GLY A 228 2.90 6.19 10.15
N ALA A 229 3.87 6.47 11.01
CA ALA A 229 3.65 6.92 12.38
C ALA A 229 2.86 8.24 12.50
N GLY A 230 2.81 9.01 11.43
CA GLY A 230 2.05 10.25 11.33
C GLY A 230 1.62 10.50 9.89
N ALA A 231 0.82 11.55 9.68
CA ALA A 231 0.47 12.06 8.37
C ALA A 231 1.18 13.40 8.12
N MET A 232 1.48 13.69 6.86
CA MET A 232 2.07 14.96 6.44
C MET A 232 0.99 15.83 5.80
N THR A 233 0.93 17.11 6.17
CA THR A 233 0.15 18.06 5.36
C THR A 233 0.84 18.27 4.01
N LEU A 234 0.09 18.60 2.97
CA LEU A 234 0.66 18.86 1.65
C LEU A 234 1.75 19.94 1.73
N ARG A 235 1.46 21.03 2.46
CA ARG A 235 2.40 22.13 2.69
C ARG A 235 3.66 21.65 3.40
N GLY A 236 3.53 20.96 4.55
CA GLY A 236 4.68 20.49 5.32
C GLY A 236 5.52 19.48 4.56
N TYR A 237 4.88 18.69 3.69
CA TYR A 237 5.58 17.76 2.79
C TYR A 237 6.38 18.52 1.73
N ALA A 238 5.78 19.51 1.03
CA ALA A 238 6.48 20.34 0.05
C ALA A 238 7.67 21.09 0.67
N GLU A 239 7.47 21.70 1.84
CA GLU A 239 8.54 22.38 2.59
C GLU A 239 9.68 21.41 2.98
N SER A 240 9.35 20.16 3.31
CA SER A 240 10.35 19.16 3.65
C SER A 240 11.14 18.69 2.43
N VAL A 241 10.48 18.45 1.30
CA VAL A 241 11.15 18.11 0.04
C VAL A 241 12.13 19.20 -0.38
N ALA A 242 11.70 20.48 -0.38
CA ALA A 242 12.59 21.59 -0.72
C ALA A 242 13.84 21.66 0.20
N ARG A 243 13.64 21.45 1.52
CA ARG A 243 14.75 21.42 2.49
C ARG A 243 15.78 20.31 2.22
N TRP A 244 15.38 19.16 1.68
CA TRP A 244 16.34 18.12 1.30
C TRP A 244 17.37 18.60 0.29
N PHE A 245 17.02 19.63 -0.52
CA PHE A 245 17.88 20.25 -1.51
C PHE A 245 18.43 21.61 -1.07
N GLY A 246 18.39 21.91 0.25
CA GLY A 246 18.94 23.13 0.84
C GLY A 246 18.16 24.40 0.48
N ARG A 247 16.85 24.28 0.20
CA ARG A 247 15.98 25.38 -0.24
C ARG A 247 14.79 25.57 0.65
N ASP A 248 14.25 26.79 0.69
CA ASP A 248 12.91 27.08 1.15
C ASP A 248 11.94 26.90 -0.02
N ALA A 249 10.78 26.30 0.26
CA ALA A 249 9.78 26.09 -0.77
C ALA A 249 9.08 27.41 -1.15
N ASP A 250 9.07 27.75 -2.45
CA ASP A 250 8.21 28.83 -2.98
C ASP A 250 6.83 28.25 -3.26
N LEU A 251 5.86 28.48 -2.35
CA LEU A 251 4.53 27.91 -2.40
C LEU A 251 3.47 28.98 -2.69
N ALA A 252 2.57 28.66 -3.63
CA ALA A 252 1.31 29.36 -3.83
C ALA A 252 0.13 28.44 -3.48
N PHE A 253 -1.01 29.04 -3.22
CA PHE A 253 -2.22 28.33 -2.83
C PHE A 253 -3.41 28.83 -3.64
N LEU A 254 -4.20 27.91 -4.18
CA LEU A 254 -5.43 28.22 -4.91
C LEU A 254 -6.60 27.41 -4.33
N PRO A 255 -7.82 27.99 -4.29
CA PRO A 255 -9.02 27.22 -4.04
C PRO A 255 -9.10 25.99 -4.98
N TRP A 256 -9.71 24.91 -4.52
CA TRP A 256 -9.81 23.67 -5.30
C TRP A 256 -10.29 23.88 -6.74
N ASP A 257 -11.37 24.66 -6.91
CA ASP A 257 -12.00 24.89 -8.22
C ASP A 257 -11.05 25.59 -9.22
N ASP A 258 -10.20 26.49 -8.72
CA ASP A 258 -9.20 27.17 -9.54
C ASP A 258 -7.98 26.28 -9.76
N TRP A 259 -7.49 25.60 -8.71
CA TRP A 259 -6.33 24.74 -8.78
C TRP A 259 -6.53 23.58 -9.76
N SER A 260 -7.69 22.91 -9.71
CA SER A 260 -8.00 21.76 -10.56
C SER A 260 -7.98 22.08 -12.05
N GLN A 261 -8.10 23.37 -12.43
CA GLN A 261 -8.01 23.83 -13.82
C GLN A 261 -6.55 24.06 -14.26
N THR A 262 -5.57 24.05 -13.35
CA THR A 262 -4.15 24.28 -13.65
C THR A 262 -3.38 22.99 -13.92
N VAL A 263 -3.99 21.84 -13.69
CA VAL A 263 -3.39 20.51 -13.86
C VAL A 263 -4.18 19.67 -14.87
N SER A 264 -3.68 18.48 -15.22
CA SER A 264 -4.45 17.56 -16.06
C SER A 264 -5.70 17.05 -15.35
N GLU A 265 -6.74 16.67 -16.09
CA GLU A 265 -7.96 16.08 -15.53
C GLU A 265 -7.65 14.81 -14.70
N GLU A 266 -6.68 14.01 -15.14
CA GLU A 266 -6.23 12.83 -14.42
C GLU A 266 -5.57 13.20 -13.09
N ASP A 267 -4.65 14.17 -13.07
CA ASP A 267 -4.00 14.62 -11.84
C ASP A 267 -4.99 15.27 -10.87
N ALA A 268 -5.93 16.07 -11.38
CA ALA A 268 -7.00 16.64 -10.56
C ALA A 268 -7.85 15.53 -9.90
N ARG A 269 -8.23 14.49 -10.65
CA ARG A 269 -8.98 13.34 -10.12
C ARG A 269 -8.17 12.59 -9.06
N ILE A 270 -6.89 12.29 -9.33
CA ILE A 270 -6.00 11.59 -8.37
C ILE A 270 -5.84 12.43 -7.10
N THR A 271 -5.60 13.74 -7.24
CA THR A 271 -5.50 14.66 -6.10
C THR A 271 -6.80 14.67 -5.28
N TRP A 272 -7.98 14.79 -5.94
CA TRP A 272 -9.26 14.75 -5.25
C TRP A 272 -9.45 13.47 -4.44
N ASP A 273 -9.13 12.31 -5.03
CA ASP A 273 -9.24 11.01 -4.36
C ASP A 273 -8.40 10.97 -3.07
N HIS A 274 -7.19 11.54 -3.06
CA HIS A 274 -6.35 11.60 -1.86
C HIS A 274 -6.83 12.65 -0.85
N LEU A 275 -7.13 13.85 -1.29
CA LEU A 275 -7.48 14.96 -0.41
C LEU A 275 -8.85 14.78 0.25
N SER A 276 -9.81 14.17 -0.45
CA SER A 276 -11.13 13.88 0.10
C SER A 276 -11.09 12.90 1.28
N HIS A 277 -10.06 12.06 1.36
CA HIS A 277 -9.82 11.18 2.50
C HIS A 277 -9.08 11.88 3.64
N SER A 278 -8.10 12.75 3.32
CA SER A 278 -7.23 13.44 4.29
C SER A 278 -6.81 12.50 5.43
N ALA A 279 -6.16 11.40 5.04
CA ALA A 279 -5.99 10.23 5.89
C ALA A 279 -4.97 10.45 7.01
N HIS A 280 -5.35 10.06 8.24
CA HIS A 280 -4.45 9.87 9.37
C HIS A 280 -4.97 8.72 10.24
N CYS A 281 -4.44 7.52 10.03
CA CYS A 281 -4.83 6.30 10.72
C CYS A 281 -3.80 5.92 11.81
N SER A 282 -4.25 5.15 12.83
CA SER A 282 -3.41 4.71 13.95
C SER A 282 -2.71 3.38 13.65
N MET A 283 -1.48 3.23 14.15
CA MET A 283 -0.72 1.97 14.22
C MET A 283 -0.79 1.28 15.58
N ASP A 284 -1.57 1.82 16.54
CA ASP A 284 -1.58 1.33 17.92
C ASP A 284 -1.98 -0.15 18.04
N LYS A 285 -2.89 -0.62 17.19
CA LYS A 285 -3.33 -2.01 17.22
C LYS A 285 -2.20 -2.97 16.81
N ALA A 286 -1.50 -2.68 15.72
CA ALA A 286 -0.36 -3.48 15.29
C ALA A 286 0.80 -3.42 16.30
N ALA A 287 1.10 -2.26 16.85
CA ALA A 287 2.12 -2.11 17.89
C ALA A 287 1.77 -2.91 19.16
N ARG A 288 0.52 -2.85 19.62
CA ARG A 288 0.08 -3.49 20.88
C ARG A 288 -0.09 -5.01 20.74
N LEU A 289 -0.68 -5.49 19.65
CA LEU A 289 -1.02 -6.91 19.50
C LEU A 289 0.08 -7.72 18.81
N LEU A 290 0.87 -7.11 17.94
CA LEU A 290 1.90 -7.77 17.17
C LEU A 290 3.31 -7.38 17.60
N GLY A 291 3.47 -6.38 18.47
CA GLY A 291 4.79 -5.84 18.82
C GLY A 291 5.47 -5.09 17.67
N PHE A 292 4.75 -4.83 16.58
CA PHE A 292 5.32 -4.23 15.38
C PHE A 292 5.80 -2.80 15.63
N ARG A 293 6.98 -2.48 15.09
CA ARG A 293 7.56 -1.14 15.13
C ARG A 293 7.95 -0.70 13.72
N LEU A 294 7.51 0.49 13.34
CA LEU A 294 7.91 1.12 12.08
C LEU A 294 9.43 1.39 12.07
N ARG A 295 10.04 1.15 10.92
CA ARG A 295 11.47 1.45 10.66
C ARG A 295 11.65 2.84 10.05
N TYR A 296 10.62 3.33 9.35
CA TYR A 296 10.67 4.57 8.60
C TYR A 296 9.66 5.58 9.11
N SER A 297 10.08 6.84 9.24
CA SER A 297 9.12 7.94 9.27
C SER A 297 8.52 8.15 7.86
N PRO A 298 7.34 8.80 7.73
CA PRO A 298 6.78 9.11 6.40
C PRO A 298 7.75 9.90 5.51
N LEU A 299 8.48 10.86 6.09
CA LEU A 299 9.48 11.65 5.36
C LEU A 299 10.69 10.81 4.94
N ALA A 300 11.23 9.95 5.80
CA ALA A 300 12.34 9.07 5.43
C ALA A 300 11.94 8.11 4.32
N ALA A 301 10.73 7.54 4.39
CA ALA A 301 10.20 6.65 3.36
C ALA A 301 10.04 7.35 1.99
N THR A 302 9.59 8.60 1.98
CA THR A 302 9.49 9.38 0.74
C THR A 302 10.84 9.87 0.25
N ALA A 303 11.79 10.19 1.14
CA ALA A 303 13.15 10.56 0.77
C ALA A 303 13.87 9.42 0.02
N GLU A 304 13.76 8.17 0.50
CA GLU A 304 14.31 7.01 -0.21
C GLU A 304 13.68 6.82 -1.59
N ALA A 305 12.37 7.05 -1.73
CA ALA A 305 11.72 6.98 -3.03
C ALA A 305 12.23 8.06 -3.99
N VAL A 306 12.39 9.29 -3.51
CA VAL A 306 12.92 10.42 -4.30
C VAL A 306 14.39 10.17 -4.67
N ALA A 307 15.22 9.70 -3.74
CA ALA A 307 16.61 9.32 -4.02
C ALA A 307 16.69 8.28 -5.15
N ALA A 308 15.89 7.22 -5.09
CA ALA A 308 15.84 6.20 -6.12
C ALA A 308 15.36 6.73 -7.49
N LEU A 309 14.46 7.73 -7.50
CA LEU A 309 14.07 8.41 -8.74
C LEU A 309 15.23 9.21 -9.34
N ILE A 310 16.04 9.86 -8.52
CA ILE A 310 17.24 10.59 -8.96
C ILE A 310 18.30 9.60 -9.48
N GLU A 311 18.65 8.58 -8.71
CA GLU A 311 19.61 7.53 -9.10
C GLU A 311 19.25 6.84 -10.42
N SER A 312 17.94 6.62 -10.66
CA SER A 312 17.47 6.03 -11.91
C SER A 312 17.35 7.03 -13.08
N GLY A 313 17.66 8.31 -12.87
CA GLY A 313 17.54 9.38 -13.86
C GLY A 313 16.10 9.77 -14.22
N ARG A 314 15.11 9.32 -13.45
CA ARG A 314 13.69 9.66 -13.64
C ARG A 314 13.33 11.04 -13.08
N LEU A 315 14.08 11.51 -12.11
CA LEU A 315 13.99 12.85 -11.53
C LEU A 315 15.38 13.49 -11.61
N PRO A 316 15.62 14.48 -12.48
CA PRO A 316 16.88 15.22 -12.49
C PRO A 316 17.10 15.97 -11.18
N GLY A 317 18.28 15.81 -10.58
CA GLY A 317 18.62 16.47 -9.33
C GLY A 317 19.97 16.03 -8.79
N PRO A 318 20.49 16.71 -7.74
CA PRO A 318 21.65 16.23 -7.02
C PRO A 318 21.31 14.99 -6.21
N ASP A 319 22.33 14.19 -5.90
CA ASP A 319 22.16 13.01 -5.03
C ASP A 319 21.54 13.43 -3.69
N LEU A 320 20.56 12.66 -3.25
CA LEU A 320 19.91 12.81 -1.97
C LEU A 320 20.33 11.65 -1.08
N GLU A 321 21.06 11.96 0.00
CA GLU A 321 21.33 10.98 1.05
C GLU A 321 20.10 10.90 1.98
N PRO A 322 19.38 9.77 2.00
CA PRO A 322 18.26 9.59 2.92
C PRO A 322 18.78 9.61 4.36
N SER A 323 18.25 10.51 5.19
CA SER A 323 18.60 10.68 6.61
C SER A 323 17.88 9.70 7.52
#